data_ee2cee8a12f5d53475fdbab310373bcf
#
_entry.id   ee2cee8a12f5d53475fdbab310373bcf
#
_cell.length_a   1.000
_cell.length_b   1.000
_cell.length_c   1.000
_cell.angle_alpha   90.00
_cell.angle_beta   90.00
_cell.angle_gamma   90.00
#
_symmetry.space_group_name_H-M   'P 1'
#
loop_
_entity.id
_entity.type
_entity.pdbx_description
1 polymer ?
#
loop_
_entity_poly.entity_id
_entity_poly.type
_entity_poly.pdbx_seq_one_letter_code
_entity_poly.pdbx_strand_id
1 'polypeptide(L)'
;PINYNFKKRPRRQEFSGVLIENGAFYINSVSNIISSKNRLSGKISIYEMEEYKYVEIDEDIDWIIAETIMKKYSKVYNNKKKIKVFLSDVDGTLTDAGMYYSESGEELKKFNTRDGKGFELLKKKGIKVGIITSENTSIVEKRARKMKVDFLFQGLEHKGKLDKALEICKNEGVSLEEI
;
A
#
# COMPACT_ATOMS: atom_id res chain seq x y z
N PRO A 1 16.09 11.28 -33.84
CA PRO A 1 16.11 12.50 -33.06
C PRO A 1 16.72 13.61 -33.87
N ILE A 2 16.03 14.73 -33.92
CA ILE A 2 16.32 15.83 -34.81
C ILE A 2 17.04 16.97 -34.07
N ASN A 3 17.41 16.71 -32.82
CA ASN A 3 17.91 17.70 -31.87
C ASN A 3 19.45 17.77 -31.78
N TYR A 4 20.18 17.09 -32.65
CA TYR A 4 21.63 17.23 -32.75
C TYR A 4 22.11 17.13 -34.19
N ASN A 5 23.29 17.70 -34.47
CA ASN A 5 23.91 17.63 -35.77
C ASN A 5 24.48 16.20 -36.00
N PHE A 6 23.85 15.41 -36.85
CA PHE A 6 24.26 14.03 -37.13
C PHE A 6 25.66 13.91 -37.77
N LYS A 7 26.20 14.99 -38.39
CA LYS A 7 27.57 15.04 -38.93
C LYS A 7 28.61 15.22 -37.81
N LYS A 8 28.18 15.72 -36.64
CA LYS A 8 29.05 15.89 -35.46
C LYS A 8 28.35 15.27 -34.27
N ARG A 9 28.24 13.94 -34.29
CA ARG A 9 27.59 13.20 -33.19
C ARG A 9 28.43 13.30 -31.93
N PRO A 10 27.93 13.89 -30.82
CA PRO A 10 28.62 13.90 -29.55
C PRO A 10 28.74 12.48 -29.00
N ARG A 11 29.80 12.21 -28.23
CA ARG A 11 29.88 10.97 -27.47
C ARG A 11 28.87 11.00 -26.32
N ARG A 12 28.42 9.83 -25.86
CA ARG A 12 27.45 9.71 -24.77
C ARG A 12 27.91 10.47 -23.51
N GLN A 13 29.20 10.52 -23.24
CA GLN A 13 29.81 11.19 -22.12
C GLN A 13 29.83 12.74 -22.26
N GLU A 14 29.69 13.26 -23.46
CA GLU A 14 29.69 14.68 -23.81
C GLU A 14 28.27 15.28 -23.85
N PHE A 15 27.27 14.45 -23.57
CA PHE A 15 25.87 14.82 -23.67
C PHE A 15 25.20 14.68 -22.29
N SER A 16 24.63 15.77 -21.78
CA SER A 16 23.98 15.81 -20.46
C SER A 16 22.66 15.03 -20.37
N GLY A 17 22.25 14.37 -21.45
CA GLY A 17 20.99 13.64 -21.51
C GLY A 17 19.80 14.54 -21.90
N VAL A 18 18.66 13.89 -22.08
CA VAL A 18 17.36 14.52 -22.30
C VAL A 18 16.40 13.88 -21.32
N LEU A 19 15.62 14.69 -20.63
CA LEU A 19 14.54 14.19 -19.80
C LEU A 19 13.40 13.72 -20.69
N ILE A 20 12.88 12.55 -20.38
CA ILE A 20 11.76 11.92 -21.10
C ILE A 20 10.59 11.83 -20.12
N GLU A 21 9.42 12.21 -20.57
CA GLU A 21 8.17 12.04 -19.85
C GLU A 21 7.84 10.55 -19.74
N ASN A 22 7.74 10.03 -18.52
CA ASN A 22 7.41 8.62 -18.28
C ASN A 22 5.95 8.37 -17.90
N GLY A 23 5.12 9.42 -17.85
CA GLY A 23 3.70 9.27 -17.58
C GLY A 23 3.31 8.83 -16.17
N ALA A 24 4.27 8.67 -15.25
CA ALA A 24 4.04 8.07 -13.94
C ALA A 24 3.01 8.82 -13.09
N PHE A 25 3.03 10.15 -13.13
CA PHE A 25 2.01 10.98 -12.47
C PHE A 25 2.00 12.42 -13.00
N TYR A 26 0.85 13.07 -12.83
CA TYR A 26 0.64 14.48 -13.15
C TYR A 26 -0.09 15.16 -12.01
N ILE A 27 0.38 16.32 -11.59
CA ILE A 27 -0.27 17.15 -10.58
C ILE A 27 -0.63 18.48 -11.22
N ASN A 28 -1.92 18.80 -11.26
CA ASN A 28 -2.41 20.05 -11.81
C ASN A 28 -3.62 20.55 -11.03
N SER A 29 -3.91 21.84 -11.09
CA SER A 29 -5.14 22.39 -10.53
C SER A 29 -6.35 22.01 -11.39
N VAL A 30 -7.49 21.78 -10.75
CA VAL A 30 -8.75 21.46 -11.43
C VAL A 30 -9.11 22.55 -12.43
N SER A 31 -8.94 23.83 -12.08
CA SER A 31 -9.21 24.97 -12.94
C SER A 31 -8.38 24.95 -14.24
N ASN A 32 -7.10 24.61 -14.12
CA ASN A 32 -6.22 24.51 -15.31
C ASN A 32 -6.63 23.36 -16.22
N ILE A 33 -6.97 22.20 -15.66
CA ILE A 33 -7.43 21.05 -16.46
C ILE A 33 -8.70 21.38 -17.22
N ILE A 34 -9.67 22.01 -16.56
CA ILE A 34 -10.96 22.39 -17.18
C ILE A 34 -10.76 23.40 -18.28
N SER A 35 -9.94 24.44 -18.06
CA SER A 35 -9.72 25.51 -19.03
C SER A 35 -8.88 25.10 -20.22
N SER A 36 -7.82 24.33 -20.00
CA SER A 36 -6.89 23.93 -21.06
C SER A 36 -7.28 22.62 -21.75
N LYS A 37 -8.15 21.81 -21.14
CA LYS A 37 -8.47 20.43 -21.54
C LYS A 37 -7.21 19.56 -21.74
N ASN A 38 -6.14 19.86 -20.99
CA ASN A 38 -4.88 19.19 -21.09
C ASN A 38 -4.28 18.97 -19.70
N ARG A 39 -3.63 17.81 -19.49
CA ARG A 39 -2.89 17.50 -18.26
C ARG A 39 -1.65 18.37 -18.07
N LEU A 40 -1.06 18.87 -19.16
CA LEU A 40 0.08 19.79 -19.18
C LEU A 40 -0.42 21.20 -19.49
N SER A 41 -0.40 22.09 -18.51
CA SER A 41 -0.87 23.47 -18.66
C SER A 41 -0.25 24.40 -17.62
N GLY A 42 -0.21 25.70 -17.93
CA GLY A 42 0.37 26.71 -17.06
C GLY A 42 1.89 26.63 -16.94
N LYS A 43 2.42 26.98 -15.76
CA LYS A 43 3.87 26.87 -15.50
C LYS A 43 4.22 25.43 -15.17
N ILE A 44 4.86 24.74 -16.10
CA ILE A 44 5.23 23.34 -15.97
C ILE A 44 6.52 23.23 -15.15
N SER A 45 6.50 22.37 -14.14
CA SER A 45 7.68 21.89 -13.40
C SER A 45 7.81 20.39 -13.60
N ILE A 46 9.03 19.90 -13.50
CA ILE A 46 9.33 18.48 -13.64
C ILE A 46 9.84 17.91 -12.33
N TYR A 47 9.52 16.67 -12.05
CA TYR A 47 10.09 15.85 -11.00
C TYR A 47 10.93 14.75 -11.64
N GLU A 48 12.26 14.88 -11.49
CA GLU A 48 13.20 13.88 -12.03
C GLU A 48 13.17 12.62 -11.17
N MET A 49 12.91 11.49 -11.81
CA MET A 49 12.87 10.17 -11.18
C MET A 49 14.15 9.39 -11.52
N GLU A 50 14.52 8.47 -10.67
CA GLU A 50 15.68 7.61 -10.92
C GLU A 50 15.46 6.73 -12.16
N GLU A 51 16.51 6.54 -12.96
CA GLU A 51 16.49 5.86 -14.25
C GLU A 51 15.79 4.49 -14.21
N TYR A 52 15.93 3.74 -13.12
CA TYR A 52 15.30 2.42 -12.99
C TYR A 52 13.77 2.45 -12.81
N LYS A 53 13.17 3.63 -12.57
CA LYS A 53 11.72 3.83 -12.46
C LYS A 53 11.04 4.12 -13.80
N TYR A 54 11.80 4.06 -14.90
CA TYR A 54 11.27 4.34 -16.25
C TYR A 54 10.51 3.15 -16.86
N VAL A 55 10.55 1.98 -16.24
CA VAL A 55 9.95 0.76 -16.80
C VAL A 55 8.43 0.84 -16.72
N GLU A 56 7.77 0.77 -17.86
CA GLU A 56 6.34 0.54 -18.03
C GLU A 56 6.11 -0.95 -18.31
N ILE A 57 4.97 -1.49 -17.91
CA ILE A 57 4.63 -2.90 -18.09
C ILE A 57 3.49 -2.97 -19.12
N ASP A 58 3.87 -3.07 -20.40
CA ASP A 58 2.92 -3.18 -21.50
C ASP A 58 2.92 -4.58 -22.11
N GLU A 59 4.06 -5.29 -22.02
CA GLU A 59 4.24 -6.63 -22.56
C GLU A 59 4.85 -7.58 -21.52
N ASP A 60 4.77 -8.89 -21.78
CA ASP A 60 5.29 -9.93 -20.86
C ASP A 60 6.78 -9.77 -20.55
N ILE A 61 7.56 -9.28 -21.53
CA ILE A 61 8.99 -9.03 -21.33
C ILE A 61 9.26 -7.91 -20.33
N ASP A 62 8.39 -6.91 -20.27
CA ASP A 62 8.54 -5.79 -19.34
C ASP A 62 8.38 -6.23 -17.89
N TRP A 63 7.52 -7.24 -17.67
CA TRP A 63 7.40 -7.88 -16.36
C TRP A 63 8.73 -8.49 -15.89
N ILE A 64 9.44 -9.20 -16.77
CA ILE A 64 10.72 -9.81 -16.46
C ILE A 64 11.77 -8.73 -16.14
N ILE A 65 11.76 -7.63 -16.90
CA ILE A 65 12.62 -6.47 -16.68
C ILE A 65 12.32 -5.84 -15.32
N ALA A 66 11.04 -5.55 -15.05
CA ALA A 66 10.58 -4.97 -13.78
C ALA A 66 10.96 -5.86 -12.58
N GLU A 67 10.75 -7.19 -12.65
CA GLU A 67 11.19 -8.12 -11.62
C GLU A 67 12.71 -8.09 -11.37
N THR A 68 13.48 -8.01 -12.44
CA THR A 68 14.96 -7.97 -12.36
C THR A 68 15.42 -6.69 -11.67
N ILE A 69 14.80 -5.56 -12.02
CA ILE A 69 15.03 -4.26 -11.39
C ILE A 69 14.62 -4.31 -9.92
N MET A 70 13.44 -4.80 -9.61
CA MET A 70 12.96 -4.98 -8.24
C MET A 70 13.91 -5.83 -7.41
N LYS A 71 14.39 -6.96 -7.92
CA LYS A 71 15.37 -7.82 -7.24
C LYS A 71 16.67 -7.09 -6.96
N LYS A 72 17.14 -6.27 -7.90
CA LYS A 72 18.38 -5.49 -7.74
C LYS A 72 18.24 -4.39 -6.69
N TYR A 73 17.15 -3.64 -6.74
CA TYR A 73 16.95 -2.46 -5.89
C TYR A 73 16.23 -2.79 -4.57
N SER A 74 15.48 -3.90 -4.48
CA SER A 74 14.90 -4.34 -3.21
C SER A 74 15.95 -4.68 -2.15
N LYS A 75 17.19 -4.94 -2.56
CA LYS A 75 18.32 -5.05 -1.60
C LYS A 75 18.61 -3.73 -0.89
N VAL A 76 18.29 -2.58 -1.49
CA VAL A 76 18.39 -1.26 -0.85
C VAL A 76 17.23 -1.07 0.15
N TYR A 77 16.11 -1.75 -0.08
CA TYR A 77 14.97 -1.81 0.85
C TYR A 77 15.07 -2.95 1.89
N ASN A 78 16.14 -3.74 1.87
CA ASN A 78 16.35 -4.85 2.82
C ASN A 78 16.79 -4.42 4.23
N ASN A 79 16.74 -3.13 4.54
CA ASN A 79 16.59 -2.65 5.91
C ASN A 79 15.13 -2.71 6.41
N LYS A 80 14.25 -3.49 5.75
CA LYS A 80 12.88 -3.71 6.24
C LYS A 80 12.98 -4.43 7.57
N LYS A 81 12.58 -3.71 8.60
CA LYS A 81 12.38 -4.31 9.91
C LYS A 81 11.46 -5.52 9.75
N LYS A 82 11.79 -6.59 10.44
CA LYS A 82 10.98 -7.81 10.40
C LYS A 82 9.62 -7.50 11.04
N ILE A 83 8.53 -7.73 10.32
CA ILE A 83 7.17 -7.56 10.87
C ILE A 83 7.02 -8.43 12.12
N LYS A 84 6.58 -7.84 13.19
CA LYS A 84 6.36 -8.47 14.50
C LYS A 84 4.89 -8.48 14.92
N VAL A 85 4.11 -7.53 14.38
CA VAL A 85 2.68 -7.42 14.65
C VAL A 85 1.93 -7.29 13.32
N PHE A 86 0.79 -7.94 13.22
CA PHE A 86 -0.15 -7.81 12.10
C PHE A 86 -1.50 -7.36 12.65
N LEU A 87 -1.99 -6.22 12.19
CA LEU A 87 -3.31 -5.70 12.53
C LEU A 87 -4.22 -5.70 11.31
N SER A 88 -5.43 -6.19 11.46
CA SER A 88 -6.44 -6.23 10.42
C SER A 88 -7.67 -5.42 10.82
N ASP A 89 -8.22 -4.70 9.86
CA ASP A 89 -9.58 -4.17 9.95
C ASP A 89 -10.60 -5.31 9.77
N VAL A 90 -11.87 -5.04 9.97
CA VAL A 90 -12.96 -6.02 9.85
C VAL A 90 -13.75 -5.79 8.58
N ASP A 91 -14.42 -4.65 8.47
CA ASP A 91 -15.38 -4.44 7.40
C ASP A 91 -14.71 -4.14 6.07
N GLY A 92 -15.01 -4.98 5.07
CA GLY A 92 -14.33 -4.95 3.77
C GLY A 92 -12.93 -5.56 3.74
N THR A 93 -12.41 -6.03 4.89
CA THR A 93 -11.10 -6.70 4.99
C THR A 93 -11.25 -8.17 5.40
N LEU A 94 -11.82 -8.43 6.56
CA LEU A 94 -12.15 -9.78 7.04
C LEU A 94 -13.58 -10.21 6.69
N THR A 95 -14.39 -9.27 6.21
CA THR A 95 -15.74 -9.48 5.67
C THR A 95 -15.81 -9.01 4.23
N ASP A 96 -16.91 -9.30 3.56
CA ASP A 96 -17.22 -8.82 2.21
C ASP A 96 -17.86 -7.41 2.19
N ALA A 97 -17.81 -6.68 3.32
CA ALA A 97 -18.48 -5.39 3.56
C ALA A 97 -20.02 -5.44 3.41
N GLY A 98 -20.62 -6.59 3.19
CA GLY A 98 -22.08 -6.74 3.14
C GLY A 98 -22.67 -6.65 4.55
N MET A 99 -23.73 -5.87 4.68
CA MET A 99 -24.51 -5.75 5.91
C MET A 99 -25.78 -6.59 5.77
N TYR A 100 -25.89 -7.66 6.56
CA TYR A 100 -27.02 -8.55 6.55
C TYR A 100 -27.84 -8.35 7.83
N TYR A 101 -29.12 -8.02 7.69
CA TYR A 101 -30.03 -7.84 8.81
C TYR A 101 -31.14 -8.88 8.77
N SER A 102 -31.47 -9.46 9.91
CA SER A 102 -32.66 -10.26 10.08
C SER A 102 -33.90 -9.35 10.27
N GLU A 103 -35.09 -9.91 10.12
CA GLU A 103 -36.34 -9.19 10.43
C GLU A 103 -36.43 -8.75 11.91
N SER A 104 -35.75 -9.45 12.81
CA SER A 104 -35.62 -9.07 14.22
C SER A 104 -34.59 -7.97 14.46
N GLY A 105 -33.91 -7.48 13.41
CA GLY A 105 -32.88 -6.42 13.52
C GLY A 105 -31.49 -6.94 13.94
N GLU A 106 -31.30 -8.25 13.96
CA GLU A 106 -29.97 -8.81 14.22
C GLU A 106 -29.07 -8.64 13.01
N GLU A 107 -27.86 -8.17 13.26
CA GLU A 107 -26.83 -8.03 12.24
C GLU A 107 -26.03 -9.34 12.08
N LEU A 108 -25.75 -9.70 10.84
CA LEU A 108 -24.91 -10.84 10.49
C LEU A 108 -23.74 -10.38 9.62
N LYS A 109 -22.57 -10.96 9.85
CA LYS A 109 -21.36 -10.69 9.04
C LYS A 109 -20.80 -12.01 8.49
N LYS A 110 -20.40 -11.98 7.24
CA LYS A 110 -19.79 -13.12 6.56
C LYS A 110 -18.26 -13.01 6.62
N PHE A 111 -17.65 -13.92 7.38
CA PHE A 111 -16.19 -14.06 7.48
C PHE A 111 -15.69 -15.20 6.61
N ASN A 112 -14.43 -15.09 6.13
CA ASN A 112 -13.77 -16.13 5.41
C ASN A 112 -12.94 -17.03 6.34
N THR A 113 -13.02 -18.34 6.13
CA THR A 113 -12.24 -19.33 6.90
C THR A 113 -10.75 -19.27 6.60
N ARG A 114 -10.38 -18.84 5.38
CA ARG A 114 -8.97 -18.68 4.96
C ARG A 114 -8.23 -17.64 5.80
N ASP A 115 -8.90 -16.57 6.19
CA ASP A 115 -8.30 -15.53 7.05
C ASP A 115 -7.93 -16.10 8.41
N GLY A 116 -8.80 -16.92 9.00
CA GLY A 116 -8.49 -17.62 10.25
C GLY A 116 -7.24 -18.51 10.13
N LYS A 117 -7.04 -19.15 8.98
CA LYS A 117 -5.83 -19.92 8.70
C LYS A 117 -4.61 -19.03 8.51
N GLY A 118 -4.78 -17.88 7.85
CA GLY A 118 -3.72 -16.85 7.70
C GLY A 118 -3.21 -16.37 9.05
N PHE A 119 -4.11 -16.00 9.96
CA PHE A 119 -3.75 -15.59 11.32
C PHE A 119 -3.01 -16.70 12.09
N GLU A 120 -3.45 -17.95 11.99
CA GLU A 120 -2.74 -19.10 12.59
C GLU A 120 -1.30 -19.23 12.06
N LEU A 121 -1.11 -19.05 10.74
CA LEU A 121 0.22 -19.15 10.12
C LEU A 121 1.14 -18.01 10.55
N LEU A 122 0.62 -16.79 10.69
CA LEU A 122 1.37 -15.64 11.21
C LEU A 122 1.83 -15.91 12.64
N LYS A 123 0.93 -16.38 13.51
CA LYS A 123 1.28 -16.75 14.90
C LYS A 123 2.35 -17.83 14.96
N LYS A 124 2.30 -18.84 14.09
CA LYS A 124 3.36 -19.88 13.99
C LYS A 124 4.72 -19.31 13.58
N LYS A 125 4.74 -18.14 12.92
CA LYS A 125 5.97 -17.40 12.59
C LYS A 125 6.42 -16.44 13.69
N GLY A 126 5.73 -16.44 14.84
CA GLY A 126 6.04 -15.54 15.96
C GLY A 126 5.55 -14.11 15.77
N ILE A 127 4.63 -13.88 14.82
CA ILE A 127 4.01 -12.58 14.58
C ILE A 127 2.76 -12.51 15.46
N LYS A 128 2.65 -11.49 16.32
CA LYS A 128 1.43 -11.20 17.06
C LYS A 128 0.36 -10.69 16.09
N VAL A 129 -0.89 -11.06 16.34
CA VAL A 129 -2.00 -10.74 15.43
C VAL A 129 -3.11 -10.02 16.17
N GLY A 130 -3.72 -9.03 15.52
CA GLY A 130 -4.79 -8.25 16.12
C GLY A 130 -5.88 -7.85 15.15
N ILE A 131 -7.01 -7.49 15.72
CA ILE A 131 -8.15 -6.89 15.02
C ILE A 131 -8.35 -5.48 15.58
N ILE A 132 -8.56 -4.52 14.66
CA ILE A 132 -8.72 -3.12 14.95
C ILE A 132 -9.84 -2.55 14.08
N THR A 133 -10.97 -2.17 14.70
CA THR A 133 -12.17 -1.77 13.97
C THR A 133 -12.91 -0.62 14.65
N SER A 134 -13.63 0.16 13.85
CA SER A 134 -14.48 1.25 14.36
C SER A 134 -15.79 0.74 14.95
N GLU A 135 -16.29 -0.41 14.51
CA GLU A 135 -17.50 -0.99 15.05
C GLU A 135 -17.24 -1.72 16.37
N ASN A 136 -18.27 -1.74 17.23
CA ASN A 136 -18.27 -2.45 18.50
C ASN A 136 -19.41 -3.46 18.50
N THR A 137 -19.11 -4.71 18.12
CA THR A 137 -20.11 -5.76 17.97
C THR A 137 -19.66 -7.08 18.61
N SER A 138 -20.61 -7.82 19.17
CA SER A 138 -20.35 -9.15 19.74
C SER A 138 -19.95 -10.18 18.68
N ILE A 139 -20.32 -9.94 17.40
CA ILE A 139 -19.95 -10.81 16.27
C ILE A 139 -18.44 -10.78 16.06
N VAL A 140 -17.86 -9.58 16.06
CA VAL A 140 -16.40 -9.37 15.93
C VAL A 140 -15.66 -9.98 17.12
N GLU A 141 -16.16 -9.78 18.32
CA GLU A 141 -15.58 -10.37 19.54
C GLU A 141 -15.54 -11.91 19.46
N LYS A 142 -16.66 -12.54 19.07
CA LYS A 142 -16.74 -14.00 18.89
C LYS A 142 -15.75 -14.49 17.82
N ARG A 143 -15.62 -13.75 16.72
CA ARG A 143 -14.65 -14.06 15.66
C ARG A 143 -13.24 -13.94 16.14
N ALA A 144 -12.88 -12.86 16.79
CA ALA A 144 -11.55 -12.60 17.37
C ALA A 144 -11.15 -13.71 18.35
N ARG A 145 -12.07 -14.10 19.24
CA ARG A 145 -11.87 -15.20 20.20
C ARG A 145 -11.61 -16.53 19.50
N LYS A 146 -12.40 -16.85 18.44
CA LYS A 146 -12.20 -18.06 17.62
C LYS A 146 -10.84 -18.09 16.93
N MET A 147 -10.35 -16.93 16.46
CA MET A 147 -9.06 -16.77 15.79
C MET A 147 -7.90 -16.66 16.80
N LYS A 148 -8.20 -16.54 18.09
CA LYS A 148 -7.22 -16.39 19.19
C LYS A 148 -6.26 -15.23 18.91
N VAL A 149 -6.81 -14.07 18.53
CA VAL A 149 -5.99 -12.87 18.32
C VAL A 149 -5.35 -12.40 19.62
N ASP A 150 -4.19 -11.75 19.50
CA ASP A 150 -3.45 -11.22 20.65
C ASP A 150 -3.98 -9.84 21.04
N PHE A 151 -4.55 -9.10 20.08
CA PHE A 151 -5.12 -7.77 20.28
C PHE A 151 -6.52 -7.69 19.67
N LEU A 152 -7.44 -7.07 20.39
CA LEU A 152 -8.78 -6.74 19.88
C LEU A 152 -9.14 -5.33 20.36
N PHE A 153 -9.31 -4.42 19.41
CA PHE A 153 -9.78 -3.06 19.66
C PHE A 153 -11.01 -2.78 18.79
N GLN A 154 -12.09 -2.44 19.45
CA GLN A 154 -13.39 -2.13 18.83
C GLN A 154 -13.86 -0.74 19.26
N GLY A 155 -14.83 -0.17 18.53
CA GLY A 155 -15.44 1.12 18.86
C GLY A 155 -14.50 2.31 18.67
N LEU A 156 -13.55 2.22 17.75
CA LEU A 156 -12.53 3.25 17.57
C LEU A 156 -13.04 4.36 16.65
N GLU A 157 -13.03 5.60 17.13
CA GLU A 157 -13.27 6.79 16.33
C GLU A 157 -12.11 7.08 15.37
N HIS A 158 -12.28 8.12 14.52
CA HIS A 158 -11.48 8.40 13.32
C HIS A 158 -9.95 8.34 13.46
N LYS A 159 -9.36 8.64 14.62
CA LYS A 159 -7.92 8.53 14.89
C LYS A 159 -7.56 7.36 15.80
N GLY A 160 -8.52 6.72 16.38
CA GLY A 160 -8.32 5.69 17.40
C GLY A 160 -7.53 4.47 16.90
N LYS A 161 -7.61 4.14 15.61
CA LYS A 161 -6.81 3.04 15.04
C LYS A 161 -5.31 3.32 15.12
N LEU A 162 -4.87 4.52 14.77
CA LEU A 162 -3.46 4.92 14.87
C LEU A 162 -3.00 4.97 16.34
N ASP A 163 -3.81 5.54 17.22
CA ASP A 163 -3.50 5.63 18.64
C ASP A 163 -3.30 4.25 19.27
N LYS A 164 -4.16 3.28 18.90
CA LYS A 164 -4.01 1.89 19.34
C LYS A 164 -2.82 1.17 18.73
N ALA A 165 -2.47 1.45 17.49
CA ALA A 165 -1.23 0.95 16.89
C ALA A 165 0.02 1.49 17.63
N LEU A 166 0.03 2.78 17.96
CA LEU A 166 1.10 3.39 18.77
C LEU A 166 1.17 2.83 20.19
N GLU A 167 0.02 2.56 20.82
CA GLU A 167 -0.06 1.89 22.12
C GLU A 167 0.58 0.49 22.06
N ILE A 168 0.27 -0.29 21.01
CA ILE A 168 0.91 -1.60 20.77
C ILE A 168 2.41 -1.42 20.58
N CYS A 169 2.86 -0.44 19.78
CA CYS A 169 4.29 -0.16 19.61
C CYS A 169 4.99 0.01 20.94
N LYS A 170 4.42 0.81 21.83
CA LYS A 170 4.97 1.08 23.16
C LYS A 170 5.01 -0.16 24.04
N ASN A 171 3.91 -0.92 24.06
CA ASN A 171 3.76 -2.09 24.93
C ASN A 171 4.61 -3.28 24.50
N GLU A 172 4.79 -3.45 23.18
CA GLU A 172 5.52 -4.57 22.58
C GLU A 172 6.98 -4.23 22.27
N GLY A 173 7.41 -2.98 22.45
CA GLY A 173 8.76 -2.55 22.11
C GLY A 173 9.07 -2.64 20.60
N VAL A 174 8.09 -2.34 19.77
CA VAL A 174 8.20 -2.37 18.30
C VAL A 174 7.97 -0.98 17.72
N SER A 175 8.41 -0.76 16.49
CA SER A 175 8.13 0.48 15.75
C SER A 175 6.94 0.28 14.79
N LEU A 176 6.34 1.37 14.30
CA LEU A 176 5.27 1.29 13.29
C LEU A 176 5.70 0.57 12.01
N GLU A 177 6.99 0.57 11.67
CA GLU A 177 7.53 -0.15 10.52
C GLU A 177 7.58 -1.68 10.72
N GLU A 178 7.33 -2.15 11.95
CA GLU A 178 7.28 -3.57 12.31
C GLU A 178 5.84 -4.07 12.50
N ILE A 179 4.81 -3.20 12.22
CA ILE A 179 3.38 -3.52 12.25
C ILE A 179 2.81 -3.60 10.83
#